data_b4ef524febe912094aec803d231a39dc
#
_entry.id   b4ef524febe912094aec803d231a39dc
#
_cell.length_a   1.000
_cell.length_b   1.000
_cell.length_c   1.000
_cell.angle_alpha   90.00
_cell.angle_beta   90.00
_cell.angle_gamma   90.00
#
_symmetry.space_group_name_H-M   'P 1'
#
loop_
_entity.id
_entity.type
_entity.pdbx_description
1 polymer ?
#
loop_
_entity_poly.entity_id
_entity_poly.type
_entity_poly.pdbx_seq_one_letter_code
_entity_poly.pdbx_strand_id
1 'polypeptide(L)'
;MVREFFMQTERIGFSKWQEGDLTLAETLWGNQQVTQYICAGGTFSMQDIKNRLSKEITNGKTQNMEYWPIFEIITNEFIGCCGLRPYKEKEFETGVHLLPGFWGKGYASEALTAVIKYAFTMLEAEKLFAGHNPKNTNSRRLLNRLGFTYIGDEFYAPTGLYHPSYELKNNRKP
;
A
#
# COMPACT_ATOMS: atom_id res chain seq x y z
N MET A 1 -18.36 15.19 -3.29
CA MET A 1 -17.25 15.83 -4.05
C MET A 1 -16.64 14.78 -4.96
N VAL A 2 -16.51 15.04 -6.25
CA VAL A 2 -15.86 14.10 -7.18
C VAL A 2 -14.36 14.13 -6.87
N ARG A 3 -13.77 12.96 -6.61
CA ARG A 3 -12.35 12.82 -6.30
C ARG A 3 -11.52 12.95 -7.59
N GLU A 4 -10.44 13.72 -7.55
CA GLU A 4 -9.48 13.78 -8.65
C GLU A 4 -8.52 12.61 -8.59
N PHE A 5 -8.28 11.97 -9.73
CA PHE A 5 -7.36 10.84 -9.87
C PHE A 5 -6.16 11.23 -10.73
N PHE A 6 -4.97 11.13 -10.17
CA PHE A 6 -3.71 11.38 -10.91
C PHE A 6 -3.24 10.16 -11.70
N MET A 7 -3.72 8.97 -11.34
CA MET A 7 -3.44 7.70 -12.01
C MET A 7 -4.70 6.83 -11.98
N GLN A 8 -4.93 6.07 -13.02
CA GLN A 8 -6.10 5.21 -13.16
C GLN A 8 -5.74 3.87 -13.78
N THR A 9 -6.52 2.85 -13.44
CA THR A 9 -6.57 1.54 -14.11
C THR A 9 -7.95 1.37 -14.76
N GLU A 10 -8.33 0.16 -15.10
CA GLU A 10 -9.68 -0.14 -15.60
C GLU A 10 -10.77 0.17 -14.56
N ARG A 11 -10.53 -0.16 -13.28
CA ARG A 11 -11.52 -0.04 -12.21
C ARG A 11 -11.13 0.93 -11.09
N ILE A 12 -9.84 1.27 -10.96
CA ILE A 12 -9.30 1.97 -9.79
C ILE A 12 -8.78 3.35 -10.16
N GLY A 13 -9.24 4.36 -9.43
CA GLY A 13 -8.68 5.71 -9.42
C GLY A 13 -7.79 5.93 -8.20
N PHE A 14 -6.57 6.44 -8.41
CA PHE A 14 -5.61 6.80 -7.37
C PHE A 14 -5.66 8.30 -7.12
N SER A 15 -5.84 8.69 -5.87
CA SER A 15 -5.88 10.08 -5.44
C SER A 15 -4.78 10.37 -4.42
N LYS A 16 -4.80 11.53 -3.81
CA LYS A 16 -3.90 11.92 -2.72
C LYS A 16 -4.70 12.08 -1.44
N TRP A 17 -4.09 11.73 -0.31
CA TRP A 17 -4.68 11.98 1.00
C TRP A 17 -4.76 13.49 1.27
N GLN A 18 -5.87 13.88 1.88
CA GLN A 18 -6.17 15.26 2.27
C GLN A 18 -6.45 15.33 3.78
N GLU A 19 -6.29 16.50 4.37
CA GLU A 19 -6.57 16.70 5.81
C GLU A 19 -8.01 16.38 6.19
N GLY A 20 -8.95 16.55 5.26
CA GLY A 20 -10.37 16.19 5.43
C GLY A 20 -10.68 14.69 5.34
N ASP A 21 -9.71 13.82 5.06
CA ASP A 21 -9.93 12.38 4.84
C ASP A 21 -9.90 11.53 6.11
N LEU A 22 -10.04 12.14 7.29
CA LEU A 22 -9.99 11.39 8.55
C LEU A 22 -11.02 10.26 8.60
N THR A 23 -12.24 10.49 8.11
CA THR A 23 -13.29 9.46 8.05
C THR A 23 -12.89 8.26 7.17
N LEU A 24 -12.22 8.50 6.04
CA LEU A 24 -11.69 7.43 5.18
C LEU A 24 -10.57 6.66 5.89
N ALA A 25 -9.67 7.38 6.55
CA ALA A 25 -8.60 6.78 7.34
C ALA A 25 -9.14 5.93 8.49
N GLU A 26 -10.17 6.40 9.19
CA GLU A 26 -10.88 5.65 10.24
C GLU A 26 -11.55 4.39 9.68
N THR A 27 -12.24 4.52 8.54
CA THR A 27 -12.90 3.39 7.88
C THR A 27 -11.90 2.29 7.53
N LEU A 28 -10.70 2.64 7.06
CA LEU A 28 -9.67 1.70 6.67
C LEU A 28 -8.88 1.16 7.87
N TRP A 29 -8.20 2.05 8.60
CA TRP A 29 -7.27 1.67 9.66
C TRP A 29 -7.92 1.48 11.03
N GLY A 30 -9.18 1.87 11.19
CA GLY A 30 -10.03 1.48 12.32
C GLY A 30 -10.67 0.09 12.15
N ASN A 31 -10.60 -0.49 10.96
CA ASN A 31 -11.14 -1.82 10.71
C ASN A 31 -10.13 -2.91 11.13
N GLN A 32 -10.48 -3.68 12.15
CA GLN A 32 -9.61 -4.71 12.71
C GLN A 32 -9.25 -5.81 11.69
N GLN A 33 -10.14 -6.14 10.76
CA GLN A 33 -9.83 -7.12 9.71
C GLN A 33 -8.70 -6.62 8.78
N VAL A 34 -8.59 -5.30 8.58
CA VAL A 34 -7.50 -4.69 7.81
C VAL A 34 -6.22 -4.64 8.62
N THR A 35 -6.31 -4.23 9.89
CA THR A 35 -5.12 -3.92 10.72
C THR A 35 -4.53 -5.10 11.47
N GLN A 36 -5.23 -6.23 11.57
CA GLN A 36 -4.82 -7.40 12.35
C GLN A 36 -3.40 -7.90 12.07
N TYR A 37 -2.85 -7.64 10.89
CA TYR A 37 -1.50 -8.02 10.48
C TYR A 37 -0.54 -6.85 10.30
N ILE A 38 -0.99 -5.62 10.59
CA ILE A 38 -0.21 -4.40 10.33
C ILE A 38 0.53 -3.93 11.59
N CYS A 39 -0.05 -4.12 12.77
CA CYS A 39 0.52 -3.69 14.04
C CYS A 39 0.43 -4.77 15.12
N ALA A 40 1.22 -4.65 16.17
CA ALA A 40 1.34 -5.64 17.23
C ALA A 40 0.02 -5.96 17.92
N GLY A 41 -0.80 -4.96 18.21
CA GLY A 41 -2.11 -5.14 18.86
C GLY A 41 -3.22 -5.53 17.90
N GLY A 42 -2.98 -5.58 16.60
CA GLY A 42 -3.98 -5.84 15.57
C GLY A 42 -5.03 -4.73 15.41
N THR A 43 -4.88 -3.62 16.11
CA THR A 43 -5.78 -2.45 16.07
C THR A 43 -4.98 -1.16 16.20
N PHE A 44 -5.43 -0.11 15.55
CA PHE A 44 -4.92 1.24 15.75
C PHE A 44 -5.85 2.05 16.65
N SER A 45 -5.28 2.82 17.57
CA SER A 45 -6.02 3.85 18.29
C SER A 45 -6.40 5.00 17.34
N MET A 46 -7.33 5.84 17.76
CA MET A 46 -7.66 7.07 17.01
C MET A 46 -6.43 7.96 16.78
N GLN A 47 -5.54 8.02 17.77
CA GLN A 47 -4.30 8.80 17.64
C GLN A 47 -3.35 8.18 16.60
N ASP A 48 -3.25 6.85 16.56
CA ASP A 48 -2.43 6.16 15.54
C ASP A 48 -2.97 6.41 14.12
N ILE A 49 -4.29 6.40 13.95
CA ILE A 49 -4.95 6.69 12.67
C ILE A 49 -4.64 8.12 12.20
N LYS A 50 -4.78 9.11 13.11
CA LYS A 50 -4.44 10.51 12.82
C LYS A 50 -2.97 10.67 12.45
N ASN A 51 -2.08 10.05 13.22
CA ASN A 51 -0.64 10.08 12.96
C ASN A 51 -0.31 9.44 11.60
N ARG A 52 -0.97 8.33 11.28
CA ARG A 52 -0.81 7.64 10.00
C ARG A 52 -1.25 8.52 8.83
N LEU A 53 -2.45 9.12 8.91
CA LEU A 53 -2.95 10.03 7.88
C LEU A 53 -2.00 11.21 7.68
N SER A 54 -1.58 11.85 8.77
CA SER A 54 -0.63 12.97 8.72
C SER A 54 0.70 12.58 8.07
N LYS A 55 1.21 11.38 8.36
CA LYS A 55 2.44 10.86 7.75
C LYS A 55 2.28 10.63 6.26
N GLU A 56 1.17 10.04 5.82
CA GLU A 56 0.92 9.84 4.38
C GLU A 56 0.82 11.18 3.64
N ILE A 57 0.08 12.16 4.18
CA ILE A 57 -0.02 13.52 3.62
C ILE A 57 1.38 14.19 3.53
N THR A 58 2.19 14.07 4.58
CA THR A 58 3.54 14.63 4.60
C THR A 58 4.44 13.97 3.57
N ASN A 59 4.41 12.65 3.47
CA ASN A 59 5.17 11.91 2.46
C ASN A 59 4.74 12.31 1.03
N GLY A 60 3.43 12.43 0.79
CA GLY A 60 2.91 12.90 -0.49
C GLY A 60 3.40 14.30 -0.87
N LYS A 61 3.42 15.23 0.10
CA LYS A 61 3.88 16.61 -0.12
C LYS A 61 5.40 16.72 -0.31
N THR A 62 6.19 15.95 0.45
CA THR A 62 7.65 16.12 0.50
C THR A 62 8.41 15.19 -0.46
N GLN A 63 7.84 14.02 -0.77
CA GLN A 63 8.52 12.97 -1.54
C GLN A 63 7.72 12.53 -2.76
N ASN A 64 6.54 13.10 -2.97
CA ASN A 64 5.59 12.74 -4.04
C ASN A 64 5.26 11.24 -4.07
N MET A 65 5.31 10.59 -2.92
CA MET A 65 4.90 9.19 -2.75
C MET A 65 4.27 8.98 -1.38
N GLU A 66 3.24 8.15 -1.35
CA GLU A 66 2.46 7.78 -0.17
C GLU A 66 1.76 6.46 -0.46
N TYR A 67 1.07 5.87 0.49
CA TYR A 67 0.06 4.85 0.22
C TYR A 67 -1.22 5.57 -0.18
N TRP A 68 -1.35 5.85 -1.47
CA TRP A 68 -2.44 6.63 -2.06
C TRP A 68 -3.81 6.04 -1.77
N PRO A 69 -4.80 6.86 -1.40
CA PRO A 69 -6.19 6.40 -1.31
C PRO A 69 -6.68 6.02 -2.70
N ILE A 70 -7.33 4.87 -2.79
CA ILE A 70 -7.86 4.30 -4.04
C ILE A 70 -9.37 4.15 -3.98
N PHE A 71 -9.99 4.41 -5.12
CA PHE A 71 -11.44 4.44 -5.29
C PHE A 71 -11.87 3.63 -6.50
N GLU A 72 -13.06 3.05 -6.46
CA GLU A 72 -13.68 2.49 -7.64
C GLU A 72 -14.15 3.62 -8.56
N ILE A 73 -13.76 3.58 -9.83
CA ILE A 73 -14.01 4.72 -10.76
C ILE A 73 -15.50 4.94 -10.99
N ILE A 74 -16.28 3.85 -11.14
CA ILE A 74 -17.71 3.95 -11.50
C ILE A 74 -18.55 4.45 -10.33
N THR A 75 -18.33 3.91 -9.14
CA THR A 75 -19.14 4.21 -7.95
C THR A 75 -18.58 5.32 -7.09
N ASN A 76 -17.31 5.68 -7.31
CA ASN A 76 -16.52 6.57 -6.45
C ASN A 76 -16.42 6.06 -5.00
N GLU A 77 -16.60 4.74 -4.80
CA GLU A 77 -16.49 4.11 -3.49
C GLU A 77 -15.03 3.95 -3.08
N PHE A 78 -14.75 4.25 -1.82
CA PHE A 78 -13.40 4.10 -1.26
C PHE A 78 -13.06 2.62 -1.07
N ILE A 79 -11.97 2.17 -1.69
CA ILE A 79 -11.50 0.78 -1.68
C ILE A 79 -10.47 0.53 -0.58
N GLY A 80 -9.60 1.51 -0.32
CA GLY A 80 -8.47 1.38 0.58
C GLY A 80 -7.30 2.25 0.15
N CYS A 81 -6.07 1.77 0.34
CA CYS A 81 -4.88 2.46 -0.13
C CYS A 81 -3.85 1.50 -0.73
N CYS A 82 -3.07 2.02 -1.68
CA CYS A 82 -1.98 1.30 -2.31
C CYS A 82 -0.91 2.28 -2.78
N GLY A 83 0.37 1.99 -2.58
CA GLY A 83 1.39 2.94 -2.98
C GLY A 83 2.81 2.58 -2.60
N LEU A 84 3.60 3.62 -2.38
CA LEU A 84 5.04 3.54 -2.20
C LEU A 84 5.49 4.31 -0.98
N ARG A 85 6.62 3.89 -0.41
CA ARG A 85 7.39 4.61 0.58
C ARG A 85 8.88 4.55 0.23
N PRO A 86 9.66 5.56 0.62
CA PRO A 86 11.11 5.48 0.52
C PRO A 86 11.64 4.30 1.34
N TYR A 87 12.60 3.58 0.77
CA TYR A 87 13.28 2.47 1.42
C TYR A 87 14.79 2.66 1.42
N LYS A 88 15.39 2.72 0.24
CA LYS A 88 16.78 3.07 0.00
C LYS A 88 16.85 3.98 -1.24
N GLU A 89 18.04 4.43 -1.59
CA GLU A 89 18.21 5.20 -2.82
C GLU A 89 17.73 4.38 -4.03
N LYS A 90 16.79 4.94 -4.80
CA LYS A 90 16.12 4.29 -5.94
C LYS A 90 15.43 2.94 -5.65
N GLU A 91 15.25 2.62 -4.38
CA GLU A 91 14.48 1.46 -3.94
C GLU A 91 13.31 1.95 -3.08
N PHE A 92 12.11 1.42 -3.33
CA PHE A 92 10.90 1.82 -2.62
C PHE A 92 10.20 0.60 -2.01
N GLU A 93 9.60 0.80 -0.85
CA GLU A 93 8.67 -0.16 -0.26
C GLU A 93 7.30 0.03 -0.90
N THR A 94 6.63 -1.06 -1.25
CA THR A 94 5.25 -1.04 -1.74
C THR A 94 4.32 -1.85 -0.84
N GLY A 95 3.04 -1.47 -0.83
CA GLY A 95 2.03 -2.17 -0.06
C GLY A 95 0.62 -1.78 -0.46
N VAL A 96 -0.33 -2.56 0.01
CA VAL A 96 -1.76 -2.38 -0.24
C VAL A 96 -2.58 -2.76 0.99
N HIS A 97 -3.52 -1.91 1.36
CA HIS A 97 -4.53 -2.18 2.38
C HIS A 97 -5.91 -1.98 1.77
N LEU A 98 -6.73 -3.01 1.73
CA LEU A 98 -8.08 -2.95 1.19
C LEU A 98 -9.12 -3.22 2.25
N LEU A 99 -10.25 -2.56 2.12
CA LEU A 99 -11.46 -2.88 2.88
C LEU A 99 -11.96 -4.29 2.54
N PRO A 100 -12.49 -5.05 3.51
CA PRO A 100 -12.90 -6.44 3.31
C PRO A 100 -13.88 -6.67 2.17
N GLY A 101 -14.77 -5.72 1.89
CA GLY A 101 -15.73 -5.79 0.78
C GLY A 101 -15.09 -5.90 -0.62
N PHE A 102 -13.81 -5.57 -0.74
CA PHE A 102 -13.05 -5.61 -2.00
C PHE A 102 -12.06 -6.77 -2.10
N TRP A 103 -11.99 -7.62 -1.07
CA TRP A 103 -11.12 -8.80 -1.10
C TRP A 103 -11.60 -9.87 -2.08
N GLY A 104 -10.66 -10.62 -2.63
CA GLY A 104 -10.97 -11.75 -3.53
C GLY A 104 -11.48 -11.35 -4.92
N LYS A 105 -11.52 -10.06 -5.25
CA LYS A 105 -12.06 -9.52 -6.51
C LYS A 105 -10.97 -8.98 -7.47
N GLY A 106 -9.70 -9.21 -7.14
CA GLY A 106 -8.56 -8.79 -7.97
C GLY A 106 -8.09 -7.34 -7.79
N TYR A 107 -8.72 -6.55 -6.94
CA TYR A 107 -8.35 -5.13 -6.74
C TYR A 107 -6.91 -4.95 -6.24
N ALA A 108 -6.42 -5.78 -5.31
CA ALA A 108 -5.05 -5.69 -4.80
C ALA A 108 -4.02 -5.94 -5.92
N SER A 109 -4.24 -6.94 -6.76
CA SER A 109 -3.35 -7.25 -7.89
C SER A 109 -3.35 -6.12 -8.92
N GLU A 110 -4.52 -5.58 -9.25
CA GLU A 110 -4.67 -4.47 -10.19
C GLU A 110 -3.98 -3.20 -9.67
N ALA A 111 -4.22 -2.84 -8.41
CA ALA A 111 -3.62 -1.67 -7.78
C ALA A 111 -2.09 -1.77 -7.71
N LEU A 112 -1.55 -2.88 -7.21
CA LEU A 112 -0.10 -3.07 -7.14
C LEU A 112 0.56 -3.12 -8.52
N THR A 113 -0.08 -3.72 -9.52
CA THR A 113 0.44 -3.71 -10.90
C THR A 113 0.60 -2.28 -11.42
N ALA A 114 -0.37 -1.40 -11.17
CA ALA A 114 -0.27 0.01 -11.55
C ALA A 114 0.84 0.74 -10.79
N VAL A 115 0.96 0.51 -9.49
CA VAL A 115 2.01 1.10 -8.63
C VAL A 115 3.40 0.63 -9.05
N ILE A 116 3.58 -0.66 -9.36
CA ILE A 116 4.85 -1.23 -9.88
C ILE A 116 5.24 -0.54 -11.18
N LYS A 117 4.28 -0.42 -12.11
CA LYS A 117 4.53 0.27 -13.38
C LYS A 117 4.93 1.73 -13.15
N TYR A 118 4.20 2.45 -12.30
CA TYR A 118 4.50 3.83 -11.94
C TYR A 118 5.91 3.97 -11.35
N ALA A 119 6.27 3.12 -10.38
CA ALA A 119 7.59 3.13 -9.76
C ALA A 119 8.72 2.92 -10.77
N PHE A 120 8.58 1.96 -11.68
CA PHE A 120 9.63 1.63 -12.64
C PHE A 120 9.72 2.59 -13.82
N THR A 121 8.61 3.21 -14.23
CA THR A 121 8.58 4.10 -15.41
C THR A 121 8.69 5.58 -15.05
N MET A 122 8.03 6.02 -13.98
CA MET A 122 7.95 7.43 -13.60
C MET A 122 8.99 7.83 -12.55
N LEU A 123 9.27 6.93 -11.61
CA LEU A 123 10.25 7.18 -10.53
C LEU A 123 11.60 6.55 -10.81
N GLU A 124 11.74 5.82 -11.93
CA GLU A 124 12.96 5.13 -12.33
C GLU A 124 13.53 4.22 -11.22
N ALA A 125 12.65 3.62 -10.42
CA ALA A 125 13.04 2.69 -9.37
C ALA A 125 13.88 1.54 -9.93
N GLU A 126 14.90 1.13 -9.17
CA GLU A 126 15.73 -0.03 -9.50
C GLU A 126 15.13 -1.30 -8.92
N LYS A 127 14.53 -1.18 -7.72
CA LYS A 127 13.86 -2.28 -7.03
C LYS A 127 12.65 -1.79 -6.24
N LEU A 128 11.73 -2.71 -6.03
CA LEU A 128 10.68 -2.60 -5.02
C LEU A 128 10.90 -3.65 -3.94
N PHE A 129 10.69 -3.23 -2.71
CA PHE A 129 10.68 -4.06 -1.52
C PHE A 129 9.24 -4.23 -1.03
N ALA A 130 8.91 -5.41 -0.54
CA ALA A 130 7.65 -5.66 0.16
C ALA A 130 7.86 -6.68 1.28
N GLY A 131 7.21 -6.46 2.41
CA GLY A 131 7.18 -7.41 3.52
C GLY A 131 5.74 -7.63 3.98
N HIS A 132 5.49 -8.73 4.66
CA HIS A 132 4.18 -8.97 5.27
C HIS A 132 4.29 -9.75 6.57
N ASN A 133 3.27 -9.65 7.41
CA ASN A 133 3.16 -10.48 8.60
C ASN A 133 3.16 -11.97 8.18
N PRO A 134 3.93 -12.85 8.86
CA PRO A 134 4.02 -14.27 8.50
C PRO A 134 2.68 -15.00 8.50
N LYS A 135 1.69 -14.49 9.24
CA LYS A 135 0.33 -15.04 9.27
C LYS A 135 -0.53 -14.60 8.07
N ASN A 136 -0.11 -13.58 7.31
CA ASN A 136 -0.86 -13.07 6.17
C ASN A 136 -0.52 -13.84 4.87
N THR A 137 -1.15 -14.99 4.71
CA THR A 137 -0.93 -15.86 3.53
C THR A 137 -1.43 -15.24 2.23
N ASN A 138 -2.40 -14.33 2.29
CA ASN A 138 -2.92 -13.64 1.11
C ASN A 138 -1.88 -12.68 0.50
N SER A 139 -1.16 -11.94 1.34
CA SER A 139 -0.04 -11.10 0.88
C SER A 139 1.06 -11.93 0.22
N ARG A 140 1.42 -13.08 0.80
CA ARG A 140 2.38 -13.99 0.19
C ARG A 140 1.97 -14.42 -1.22
N ARG A 141 0.71 -14.85 -1.38
CA ARG A 141 0.18 -15.28 -2.69
C ARG A 141 0.19 -14.14 -3.71
N LEU A 142 -0.19 -12.93 -3.26
CA LEU A 142 -0.21 -11.74 -4.09
C LEU A 142 1.19 -11.37 -4.58
N LEU A 143 2.18 -11.29 -3.69
CA LEU A 143 3.56 -10.95 -4.04
C LEU A 143 4.17 -11.98 -5.01
N ASN A 144 3.97 -13.27 -4.76
CA ASN A 144 4.43 -14.32 -5.67
C ASN A 144 3.79 -14.19 -7.07
N ARG A 145 2.49 -13.90 -7.14
CA ARG A 145 1.79 -13.68 -8.42
C ARG A 145 2.33 -12.48 -9.19
N LEU A 146 2.74 -11.43 -8.49
CA LEU A 146 3.31 -10.22 -9.08
C LEU A 146 4.80 -10.35 -9.42
N GLY A 147 5.40 -11.51 -9.19
CA GLY A 147 6.79 -11.80 -9.56
C GLY A 147 7.83 -11.35 -8.54
N PHE A 148 7.42 -10.99 -7.32
CA PHE A 148 8.36 -10.73 -6.25
C PHE A 148 9.10 -12.00 -5.82
N THR A 149 10.38 -11.87 -5.54
CA THR A 149 11.26 -12.95 -5.08
C THR A 149 11.48 -12.81 -3.58
N TYR A 150 11.33 -13.89 -2.83
CA TYR A 150 11.65 -13.96 -1.40
C TYR A 150 13.15 -13.78 -1.18
N ILE A 151 13.51 -12.93 -0.21
CA ILE A 151 14.91 -12.59 0.10
C ILE A 151 15.31 -12.85 1.56
N GLY A 152 14.42 -13.40 2.36
CA GLY A 152 14.67 -13.73 3.77
C GLY A 152 13.62 -13.14 4.71
N ASP A 153 13.78 -13.45 5.98
CA ASP A 153 12.91 -12.89 7.02
C ASP A 153 13.62 -11.75 7.76
N GLU A 154 12.91 -10.63 7.93
CA GLU A 154 13.42 -9.46 8.66
C GLU A 154 12.58 -9.20 9.92
N PHE A 155 13.24 -8.87 11.03
CA PHE A 155 12.54 -8.50 12.24
C PHE A 155 11.80 -7.17 12.05
N TYR A 156 10.49 -7.19 12.33
CA TYR A 156 9.62 -6.03 12.21
C TYR A 156 9.10 -5.59 13.58
N ALA A 157 9.74 -4.57 14.15
CA ALA A 157 9.46 -4.09 15.50
C ALA A 157 7.98 -3.77 15.78
N PRO A 158 7.19 -3.17 14.84
CA PRO A 158 5.78 -2.89 15.07
C PRO A 158 4.91 -4.11 15.37
N THR A 159 5.31 -5.32 14.97
CA THR A 159 4.61 -6.56 15.29
C THR A 159 5.37 -7.47 16.22
N GLY A 160 6.66 -7.22 16.42
CA GLY A 160 7.55 -8.09 17.20
C GLY A 160 7.82 -9.46 16.55
N LEU A 161 7.55 -9.58 15.24
CA LEU A 161 7.68 -10.83 14.48
C LEU A 161 8.72 -10.69 13.38
N TYR A 162 9.26 -11.81 12.91
CA TYR A 162 10.04 -11.88 11.68
C TYR A 162 9.09 -11.92 10.48
N HIS A 163 9.20 -10.94 9.59
CA HIS A 163 8.38 -10.81 8.42
C HIS A 163 9.10 -11.35 7.18
N PRO A 164 8.48 -12.24 6.40
CA PRO A 164 8.98 -12.59 5.07
C PRO A 164 9.09 -11.35 4.21
N SER A 165 10.27 -11.17 3.61
CA SER A 165 10.64 -10.02 2.82
C SER A 165 10.89 -10.41 1.37
N TYR A 166 10.53 -9.54 0.45
CA TYR A 166 10.53 -9.80 -0.98
C TYR A 166 11.09 -8.61 -1.74
N GLU A 167 11.70 -8.87 -2.88
CA GLU A 167 12.11 -7.83 -3.83
C GLU A 167 11.57 -8.10 -5.24
N LEU A 168 11.34 -7.02 -5.98
CA LEU A 168 11.06 -7.04 -7.42
C LEU A 168 12.04 -6.09 -8.11
N LYS A 169 12.88 -6.62 -9.01
CA LYS A 169 13.87 -5.85 -9.76
C LYS A 169 13.27 -5.28 -11.03
N ASN A 170 13.71 -4.07 -11.39
CA ASN A 170 13.36 -3.47 -12.66
C ASN A 170 14.22 -4.08 -13.80
N ASN A 171 13.70 -5.12 -14.45
CA ASN A 171 14.39 -5.79 -15.54
C ASN A 171 14.47 -4.97 -16.85
N ARG A 172 13.96 -3.72 -16.86
CA ARG A 172 14.01 -2.82 -18.02
C ARG A 172 15.23 -1.90 -18.02
N LYS A 173 16.02 -1.91 -16.94
CA LYS A 173 17.32 -1.23 -16.89
C LYS A 173 18.40 -2.24 -17.18
N PRO A 174 19.32 -1.91 -18.13
CA PRO A 174 20.49 -2.76 -18.40
C PRO A 174 21.43 -2.89 -17.21
#